data_e966aa083b36f38f80ce988a87082d65
#
_entry.id   e966aa083b36f38f80ce988a87082d65
#
_cell.length_a   1.000
_cell.length_b   1.000
_cell.length_c   1.000
_cell.angle_alpha   90.00
_cell.angle_beta   90.00
_cell.angle_gamma   90.00
#
_symmetry.space_group_name_H-M   'P 1'
#
loop_
_entity.id
_entity.type
_entity.pdbx_description
1 polymer ?
#
loop_
_entity_poly.entity_id
_entity_poly.type
_entity_poly.pdbx_seq_one_letter_code
_entity_poly.pdbx_strand_id
1 'polypeptide(L)'
;GLSTSAWRALQASDRESVWVSHAPTLDSLSALRSKIYGNRLDARAFASVVGDIASGNYADVHIAAFLSACAGGRMSLEETVDLTRAMVGAGDILSWGKTPIADKHSVGGLPGNRTTPIVVAIVAAAGLTIPKTSSRAITSPAGTADVMDVLTRVDLDTREMREVVDREGGCLVWGGAINLSPADDILIRVARPLDIDGDAQLVASVLSKKIAAGASHVLIDMPV
;
A
#
# COMPACT_ATOMS: atom_id res chain seq x y z
N GLY A 1 1.35 -12.16 -32.75
CA GLY A 1 1.97 -10.97 -32.21
C GLY A 1 1.71 -10.86 -30.72
N LEU A 2 2.55 -10.14 -30.01
CA LEU A 2 2.37 -9.84 -28.59
C LEU A 2 1.42 -8.66 -28.41
N SER A 3 0.72 -8.61 -27.26
CA SER A 3 0.01 -7.40 -26.85
C SER A 3 1.01 -6.28 -26.52
N THR A 4 0.58 -5.03 -26.58
CA THR A 4 1.44 -3.88 -26.26
C THR A 4 1.99 -3.96 -24.82
N SER A 5 1.21 -4.48 -23.87
CA SER A 5 1.63 -4.71 -22.49
C SER A 5 2.70 -5.81 -22.39
N ALA A 6 2.50 -6.94 -23.05
CA ALA A 6 3.50 -8.01 -23.07
C ALA A 6 4.80 -7.57 -23.77
N TRP A 7 4.69 -6.81 -24.86
CA TRP A 7 5.86 -6.24 -25.54
C TRP A 7 6.69 -5.34 -24.62
N ARG A 8 6.02 -4.44 -23.87
CA ARG A 8 6.68 -3.55 -22.92
C ARG A 8 7.29 -4.31 -21.75
N ALA A 9 6.59 -5.30 -21.21
CA ALA A 9 7.09 -6.09 -20.07
C ALA A 9 8.32 -6.91 -20.43
N LEU A 10 8.38 -7.45 -21.66
CA LEU A 10 9.53 -8.20 -22.15
C LEU A 10 10.70 -7.32 -22.60
N GLN A 11 10.48 -5.99 -22.76
CA GLN A 11 11.45 -5.09 -23.40
C GLN A 11 11.98 -5.64 -24.72
N ALA A 12 11.14 -6.36 -25.46
CA ALA A 12 11.53 -7.08 -26.66
C ALA A 12 11.79 -6.13 -27.83
N SER A 13 12.76 -6.48 -28.65
CA SER A 13 13.08 -5.78 -29.91
C SER A 13 12.23 -6.31 -31.08
N ASP A 14 12.09 -5.50 -32.16
CA ASP A 14 11.39 -5.98 -33.35
C ASP A 14 12.08 -7.21 -33.95
N ARG A 15 11.26 -8.23 -34.30
CA ARG A 15 11.71 -9.54 -34.81
C ARG A 15 12.52 -10.40 -33.83
N GLU A 16 12.55 -10.06 -32.57
CA GLU A 16 13.14 -10.93 -31.56
C GLU A 16 12.29 -12.19 -31.36
N SER A 17 12.96 -13.34 -31.19
CA SER A 17 12.29 -14.61 -30.92
C SER A 17 11.86 -14.67 -29.46
N VAL A 18 10.57 -14.96 -29.24
CA VAL A 18 10.01 -15.14 -27.89
C VAL A 18 9.49 -16.58 -27.74
N TRP A 19 9.62 -17.11 -26.53
CA TRP A 19 9.12 -18.43 -26.18
C TRP A 19 7.77 -18.29 -25.47
N VAL A 20 6.82 -19.10 -25.85
CA VAL A 20 5.50 -19.16 -25.21
C VAL A 20 5.36 -20.51 -24.52
N SER A 21 5.10 -20.49 -23.23
CA SER A 21 4.81 -21.68 -22.42
C SER A 21 3.55 -21.46 -21.60
N HIS A 22 2.98 -22.54 -21.08
CA HIS A 22 1.94 -22.41 -20.07
C HIS A 22 2.48 -21.72 -18.82
N ALA A 23 1.74 -20.73 -18.29
CA ALA A 23 2.06 -20.14 -17.01
C ALA A 23 2.03 -21.24 -15.93
N PRO A 24 2.98 -21.25 -15.00
CA PRO A 24 2.92 -22.18 -13.86
C PRO A 24 1.64 -21.95 -13.06
N THR A 25 1.11 -23.01 -12.47
CA THR A 25 -0.03 -22.88 -11.56
C THR A 25 0.43 -22.19 -10.29
N LEU A 26 -0.30 -21.16 -9.87
CA LEU A 26 -0.03 -20.47 -8.62
C LEU A 26 -0.65 -21.25 -7.46
N ASP A 27 0.16 -21.67 -6.50
CA ASP A 27 -0.30 -22.39 -5.31
C ASP A 27 -1.26 -21.52 -4.48
N SER A 28 -1.06 -20.22 -4.47
CA SER A 28 -1.92 -19.22 -3.81
C SER A 28 -3.37 -19.21 -4.31
N LEU A 29 -3.64 -19.69 -5.54
CA LEU A 29 -5.02 -19.82 -6.03
C LEU A 29 -5.85 -20.85 -5.25
N SER A 30 -5.21 -21.80 -4.59
CA SER A 30 -5.90 -22.73 -3.68
C SER A 30 -6.37 -22.00 -2.42
N ALA A 31 -5.55 -21.11 -1.87
CA ALA A 31 -5.91 -20.25 -0.73
C ALA A 31 -7.03 -19.27 -1.11
N LEU A 32 -6.93 -18.64 -2.29
CA LEU A 32 -8.00 -17.78 -2.81
C LEU A 32 -9.34 -18.53 -2.89
N ARG A 33 -9.36 -19.72 -3.51
CA ARG A 33 -10.58 -20.55 -3.57
C ARG A 33 -11.09 -20.91 -2.19
N SER A 34 -10.21 -21.28 -1.26
CA SER A 34 -10.57 -21.57 0.13
C SER A 34 -11.29 -20.38 0.78
N LYS A 35 -10.78 -19.16 0.58
CA LYS A 35 -11.41 -17.93 1.08
C LYS A 35 -12.77 -17.67 0.44
N ILE A 36 -12.91 -17.87 -0.87
CA ILE A 36 -14.20 -17.73 -1.58
C ILE A 36 -15.27 -18.67 -0.98
N TYR A 37 -14.88 -19.88 -0.57
CA TYR A 37 -15.78 -20.83 0.09
C TYR A 37 -16.00 -20.53 1.59
N GLY A 38 -15.52 -19.42 2.09
CA GLY A 38 -15.77 -18.96 3.47
C GLY A 38 -14.81 -19.51 4.51
N ASN A 39 -13.74 -20.20 4.10
CA ASN A 39 -12.75 -20.68 5.05
C ASN A 39 -11.81 -19.54 5.49
N ARG A 40 -11.27 -19.68 6.70
CA ARG A 40 -10.21 -18.78 7.18
C ARG A 40 -8.89 -19.09 6.51
N LEU A 41 -8.10 -18.03 6.30
CA LEU A 41 -6.73 -18.15 5.83
C LEU A 41 -5.76 -17.90 6.99
N ASP A 42 -4.65 -18.62 6.98
CA ASP A 42 -3.53 -18.39 7.89
C ASP A 42 -2.52 -17.38 7.31
N ALA A 43 -1.53 -17.02 8.13
CA ALA A 43 -0.49 -16.08 7.75
C ALA A 43 0.29 -16.50 6.49
N ARG A 44 0.53 -17.81 6.30
CA ARG A 44 1.24 -18.33 5.13
C ARG A 44 0.41 -18.18 3.86
N ALA A 45 -0.90 -18.45 3.95
CA ALA A 45 -1.82 -18.30 2.83
C ALA A 45 -1.93 -16.82 2.42
N PHE A 46 -2.06 -15.89 3.39
CA PHE A 46 -2.04 -14.45 3.08
C PHE A 46 -0.72 -14.01 2.46
N ALA A 47 0.42 -14.45 3.00
CA ALA A 47 1.73 -14.10 2.44
C ALA A 47 1.88 -14.58 0.99
N SER A 48 1.38 -15.80 0.67
CA SER A 48 1.40 -16.33 -0.69
C SER A 48 0.50 -15.53 -1.63
N VAL A 49 -0.74 -15.25 -1.24
CA VAL A 49 -1.70 -14.48 -2.07
C VAL A 49 -1.19 -13.05 -2.31
N VAL A 50 -0.77 -12.37 -1.25
CA VAL A 50 -0.27 -10.98 -1.33
C VAL A 50 1.03 -10.89 -2.12
N GLY A 51 1.93 -11.88 -1.96
CA GLY A 51 3.15 -11.98 -2.74
C GLY A 51 2.89 -12.12 -4.23
N ASP A 52 1.95 -12.97 -4.63
CA ASP A 52 1.55 -13.13 -6.03
C ASP A 52 0.82 -11.90 -6.59
N ILE A 53 0.04 -11.19 -5.78
CA ILE A 53 -0.55 -9.90 -6.16
C ILE A 53 0.57 -8.87 -6.41
N ALA A 54 1.49 -8.71 -5.47
CA ALA A 54 2.60 -7.75 -5.57
C ALA A 54 3.52 -8.03 -6.76
N SER A 55 3.72 -9.30 -7.08
CA SER A 55 4.52 -9.76 -8.22
C SER A 55 3.79 -9.66 -9.56
N GLY A 56 2.51 -9.24 -9.58
CA GLY A 56 1.71 -9.14 -10.80
C GLY A 56 1.29 -10.50 -11.40
N ASN A 57 1.34 -11.57 -10.62
CA ASN A 57 0.95 -12.92 -11.05
C ASN A 57 -0.57 -13.10 -11.10
N TYR A 58 -1.33 -12.26 -10.40
CA TYR A 58 -2.78 -12.29 -10.38
C TYR A 58 -3.38 -11.38 -11.46
N ALA A 59 -4.32 -11.92 -12.25
CA ALA A 59 -5.18 -11.10 -13.07
C ALA A 59 -6.22 -10.36 -12.21
N ASP A 60 -6.75 -9.23 -12.71
CA ASP A 60 -7.73 -8.42 -11.97
C ASP A 60 -8.96 -9.22 -11.52
N VAL A 61 -9.36 -10.26 -12.25
CA VAL A 61 -10.47 -11.15 -11.85
C VAL A 61 -10.15 -11.94 -10.56
N HIS A 62 -8.90 -12.37 -10.37
CA HIS A 62 -8.47 -13.05 -9.14
C HIS A 62 -8.45 -12.08 -7.96
N ILE A 63 -7.95 -10.87 -8.20
CA ILE A 63 -7.90 -9.81 -7.18
C ILE A 63 -9.31 -9.39 -6.78
N ALA A 64 -10.22 -9.19 -7.74
CA ALA A 64 -11.61 -8.89 -7.48
C ALA A 64 -12.30 -9.99 -6.64
N ALA A 65 -12.04 -11.26 -6.97
CA ALA A 65 -12.56 -12.40 -6.20
C ALA A 65 -12.00 -12.42 -4.76
N PHE A 66 -10.71 -12.12 -4.58
CA PHE A 66 -10.08 -12.02 -3.26
C PHE A 66 -10.70 -10.90 -2.42
N LEU A 67 -10.81 -9.69 -2.98
CA LEU A 67 -11.43 -8.54 -2.35
C LEU A 67 -12.87 -8.85 -1.93
N SER A 68 -13.67 -9.41 -2.85
CA SER A 68 -15.06 -9.80 -2.59
C SER A 68 -15.17 -10.88 -1.51
N ALA A 69 -14.24 -11.83 -1.48
CA ALA A 69 -14.22 -12.89 -0.47
C ALA A 69 -13.83 -12.37 0.94
N CYS A 70 -13.08 -11.29 1.01
CA CYS A 70 -12.64 -10.66 2.25
C CYS A 70 -13.60 -9.59 2.77
N ALA A 71 -14.47 -9.03 1.92
CA ALA A 71 -15.39 -7.96 2.28
C ALA A 71 -16.59 -8.43 3.14
N GLY A 72 -17.36 -7.49 3.66
CA GLY A 72 -18.64 -7.75 4.33
C GLY A 72 -18.52 -8.52 5.64
N GLY A 73 -17.51 -8.24 6.46
CA GLY A 73 -17.31 -8.85 7.77
C GLY A 73 -16.79 -10.29 7.74
N ARG A 74 -16.29 -10.76 6.60
CA ARG A 74 -15.77 -12.13 6.42
C ARG A 74 -14.31 -12.33 6.82
N MET A 75 -13.71 -11.32 7.42
CA MET A 75 -12.35 -11.35 7.96
C MET A 75 -12.40 -11.31 9.47
N SER A 76 -11.69 -12.24 10.14
CA SER A 76 -11.45 -12.14 11.57
C SER A 76 -10.35 -11.11 11.88
N LEU A 77 -10.20 -10.76 13.15
CA LEU A 77 -9.11 -9.87 13.59
C LEU A 77 -7.74 -10.50 13.28
N GLU A 78 -7.58 -11.80 13.50
CA GLU A 78 -6.35 -12.54 13.20
C GLU A 78 -6.02 -12.47 11.70
N GLU A 79 -7.01 -12.70 10.84
CA GLU A 79 -6.85 -12.58 9.39
C GLU A 79 -6.49 -11.16 8.96
N THR A 80 -7.04 -10.14 9.62
CA THR A 80 -6.69 -8.72 9.36
C THR A 80 -5.23 -8.43 9.71
N VAL A 81 -4.77 -8.97 10.85
CA VAL A 81 -3.36 -8.88 11.26
C VAL A 81 -2.45 -9.60 10.27
N ASP A 82 -2.82 -10.80 9.84
CA ASP A 82 -2.03 -11.60 8.91
C ASP A 82 -1.98 -10.95 7.51
N LEU A 83 -3.09 -10.40 7.03
CA LEU A 83 -3.12 -9.60 5.80
C LEU A 83 -2.20 -8.38 5.92
N THR A 84 -2.27 -7.65 7.03
CA THR A 84 -1.40 -6.49 7.28
C THR A 84 0.08 -6.88 7.23
N ARG A 85 0.47 -7.96 7.90
CA ARG A 85 1.83 -8.48 7.90
C ARG A 85 2.29 -8.93 6.51
N ALA A 86 1.42 -9.61 5.77
CA ALA A 86 1.69 -10.02 4.41
C ALA A 86 1.95 -8.81 3.49
N MET A 87 1.16 -7.75 3.63
CA MET A 87 1.33 -6.50 2.88
C MET A 87 2.64 -5.78 3.24
N VAL A 88 3.03 -5.77 4.51
CA VAL A 88 4.35 -5.25 4.96
C VAL A 88 5.48 -6.08 4.35
N GLY A 89 5.37 -7.40 4.40
CA GLY A 89 6.41 -8.32 3.90
C GLY A 89 6.59 -8.33 2.39
N ALA A 90 5.62 -7.81 1.64
CA ALA A 90 5.69 -7.71 0.18
C ALA A 90 6.39 -6.45 -0.33
N GLY A 91 6.73 -5.51 0.55
CA GLY A 91 7.36 -4.24 0.21
C GLY A 91 8.66 -3.99 0.97
N ASP A 92 9.18 -2.79 0.80
CA ASP A 92 10.37 -2.32 1.50
C ASP A 92 10.01 -1.86 2.91
N ILE A 93 10.90 -2.12 3.88
CA ILE A 93 10.75 -1.67 5.26
C ILE A 93 11.85 -0.65 5.56
N LEU A 94 11.44 0.55 5.98
CA LEU A 94 12.37 1.61 6.35
C LEU A 94 12.79 1.47 7.82
N SER A 95 14.05 1.76 8.08
CA SER A 95 14.60 1.87 9.42
C SER A 95 15.35 3.20 9.57
N TRP A 96 15.16 3.87 10.68
CA TRP A 96 15.66 5.23 10.93
C TRP A 96 16.81 5.29 11.92
N GLY A 97 17.20 4.15 12.52
CA GLY A 97 18.28 4.08 13.50
C GLY A 97 18.03 4.88 14.80
N LYS A 98 16.81 5.40 14.98
CA LYS A 98 16.39 6.20 16.13
C LYS A 98 14.93 5.92 16.49
N THR A 99 14.53 6.29 17.70
CA THR A 99 13.16 6.16 18.21
C THR A 99 12.89 7.29 19.20
N PRO A 100 11.67 7.79 19.34
CA PRO A 100 10.45 7.38 18.65
C PRO A 100 10.39 7.87 17.20
N ILE A 101 9.77 7.07 16.33
CA ILE A 101 9.38 7.47 14.98
C ILE A 101 7.87 7.63 14.97
N ALA A 102 7.42 8.85 14.76
CA ALA A 102 6.01 9.20 14.75
C ALA A 102 5.41 9.11 13.33
N ASP A 103 4.16 8.72 13.25
CA ASP A 103 3.34 8.88 12.05
C ASP A 103 1.92 9.28 12.45
N LYS A 104 1.20 9.92 11.55
CA LYS A 104 -0.19 10.33 11.72
C LYS A 104 -0.99 9.92 10.49
N HIS A 105 -2.14 9.34 10.71
CA HIS A 105 -3.09 9.07 9.63
C HIS A 105 -4.44 9.74 9.95
N SER A 106 -4.96 10.54 9.01
CA SER A 106 -6.36 10.94 9.04
C SER A 106 -7.17 9.94 8.23
N VAL A 107 -8.17 9.34 8.84
CA VAL A 107 -9.20 8.63 8.11
C VAL A 107 -9.94 9.68 7.28
N GLY A 108 -9.80 9.59 5.94
CA GLY A 108 -10.12 10.67 5.02
C GLY A 108 -11.61 10.94 4.84
N GLY A 109 -11.92 11.71 3.82
CA GLY A 109 -13.28 11.99 3.37
C GLY A 109 -13.83 13.37 3.74
N LEU A 110 -13.24 14.10 4.68
CA LEU A 110 -13.67 15.46 5.00
C LEU A 110 -13.03 16.49 4.06
N PRO A 111 -13.81 17.21 3.24
CA PRO A 111 -13.30 18.30 2.41
C PRO A 111 -12.59 19.36 3.26
N GLY A 112 -11.46 19.86 2.78
CA GLY A 112 -10.71 20.90 3.48
C GLY A 112 -9.83 20.44 4.63
N ASN A 113 -9.80 19.16 4.97
CA ASN A 113 -8.88 18.62 5.97
C ASN A 113 -7.42 18.77 5.51
N ARG A 114 -6.70 19.72 6.11
CA ARG A 114 -5.30 20.05 5.83
C ARG A 114 -4.41 19.90 7.06
N THR A 115 -4.83 19.10 8.04
CA THR A 115 -4.13 18.97 9.33
C THR A 115 -2.76 18.31 9.19
N THR A 116 -2.59 17.37 8.26
CA THR A 116 -1.34 16.60 8.15
C THR A 116 -0.09 17.46 7.91
N PRO A 117 -0.04 18.42 6.98
CA PRO A 117 1.14 19.28 6.80
C PRO A 117 1.47 20.07 8.06
N ILE A 118 0.46 20.59 8.74
CA ILE A 118 0.63 21.37 9.98
C ILE A 118 1.19 20.48 11.09
N VAL A 119 0.63 19.29 11.28
CA VAL A 119 1.06 18.33 12.31
C VAL A 119 2.51 17.88 12.07
N VAL A 120 2.87 17.58 10.82
CA VAL A 120 4.25 17.17 10.50
C VAL A 120 5.25 18.26 10.85
N ALA A 121 4.96 19.50 10.50
CA ALA A 121 5.82 20.63 10.83
C ALA A 121 5.96 20.85 12.35
N ILE A 122 4.86 20.77 13.09
CA ILE A 122 4.87 20.93 14.57
C ILE A 122 5.65 19.80 15.23
N VAL A 123 5.42 18.55 14.82
CA VAL A 123 6.08 17.37 15.41
C VAL A 123 7.58 17.39 15.15
N ALA A 124 7.99 17.75 13.92
CA ALA A 124 9.41 17.91 13.58
C ALA A 124 10.05 19.06 14.37
N ALA A 125 9.38 20.23 14.47
CA ALA A 125 9.86 21.36 15.27
C ALA A 125 9.96 21.05 16.79
N ALA A 126 9.15 20.11 17.28
CA ALA A 126 9.25 19.61 18.65
C ALA A 126 10.39 18.59 18.85
N GLY A 127 11.22 18.34 17.84
CA GLY A 127 12.37 17.44 17.91
C GLY A 127 12.06 15.96 17.75
N LEU A 128 10.83 15.59 17.36
CA LEU A 128 10.47 14.22 17.03
C LEU A 128 10.71 13.93 15.53
N THR A 129 10.94 12.66 15.22
CA THR A 129 11.11 12.24 13.84
C THR A 129 9.79 11.76 13.26
N ILE A 130 9.35 12.36 12.14
CA ILE A 130 8.08 12.06 11.49
C ILE A 130 8.24 11.91 9.96
N PRO A 131 8.68 10.74 9.46
CA PRO A 131 8.81 10.43 8.04
C PRO A 131 7.43 10.10 7.44
N LYS A 132 6.59 11.10 7.26
CA LYS A 132 5.19 10.93 6.89
C LYS A 132 5.03 10.52 5.44
N THR A 133 4.48 9.33 5.23
CA THR A 133 4.00 8.91 3.92
C THR A 133 2.52 9.21 3.75
N SER A 134 2.10 9.61 2.56
CA SER A 134 0.72 9.93 2.24
C SER A 134 0.29 9.32 0.91
N SER A 135 -1.00 9.06 0.77
CA SER A 135 -1.58 8.63 -0.50
C SER A 135 -2.02 9.83 -1.34
N ARG A 136 -2.09 9.64 -2.65
CA ARG A 136 -2.90 10.47 -3.54
C ARG A 136 -4.37 10.09 -3.37
N ALA A 137 -5.29 10.99 -3.73
CA ALA A 137 -6.71 10.70 -3.62
C ALA A 137 -7.11 9.57 -4.59
N ILE A 138 -7.94 8.66 -4.10
CA ILE A 138 -8.62 7.66 -4.93
C ILE A 138 -9.85 8.32 -5.57
N THR A 139 -10.52 9.20 -4.80
CA THR A 139 -11.67 10.00 -5.20
C THR A 139 -11.52 11.41 -4.62
N SER A 140 -12.45 12.33 -4.92
CA SER A 140 -12.53 13.64 -4.24
C SER A 140 -12.90 13.45 -2.74
N PRO A 141 -12.34 14.25 -1.81
CA PRO A 141 -11.41 15.37 -2.00
C PRO A 141 -9.95 14.94 -2.20
N ALA A 142 -9.12 15.86 -2.69
CA ALA A 142 -7.70 15.63 -2.92
C ALA A 142 -6.98 15.08 -1.68
N GLY A 143 -6.11 14.09 -1.87
CA GLY A 143 -5.27 13.52 -0.83
C GLY A 143 -4.17 14.48 -0.36
N THR A 144 -3.54 14.15 0.76
CA THR A 144 -2.46 15.00 1.30
C THR A 144 -1.28 15.12 0.32
N ALA A 145 -0.92 14.02 -0.38
CA ALA A 145 0.13 14.08 -1.38
C ALA A 145 -0.23 15.01 -2.54
N ASP A 146 -1.48 15.00 -3.02
CA ASP A 146 -1.95 15.88 -4.10
C ASP A 146 -1.88 17.36 -3.69
N VAL A 147 -2.23 17.67 -2.45
CA VAL A 147 -2.16 19.03 -1.91
C VAL A 147 -0.72 19.50 -1.78
N MET A 148 0.16 18.63 -1.29
CA MET A 148 1.57 18.97 -1.12
C MET A 148 2.32 19.08 -2.44
N ASP A 149 1.92 18.33 -3.47
CA ASP A 149 2.52 18.37 -4.80
C ASP A 149 2.37 19.75 -5.49
N VAL A 150 1.39 20.54 -5.05
CA VAL A 150 1.25 21.95 -5.48
C VAL A 150 2.30 22.84 -4.85
N LEU A 151 2.82 22.49 -3.68
CA LEU A 151 3.76 23.30 -2.89
C LEU A 151 5.20 22.85 -3.06
N THR A 152 5.41 21.54 -3.20
CA THR A 152 6.73 20.93 -3.26
C THR A 152 6.66 19.55 -3.90
N ARG A 153 7.81 19.03 -4.35
CA ARG A 153 7.92 17.67 -4.87
C ARG A 153 7.66 16.65 -3.76
N VAL A 154 6.77 15.70 -4.02
CA VAL A 154 6.37 14.63 -3.08
C VAL A 154 6.85 13.23 -3.49
N ASP A 155 7.33 13.07 -4.72
CA ASP A 155 7.82 11.81 -5.30
C ASP A 155 9.32 11.63 -5.03
N LEU A 156 9.67 11.55 -3.74
CA LEU A 156 11.04 11.29 -3.30
C LEU A 156 11.34 9.80 -3.31
N ASP A 157 12.55 9.43 -3.73
CA ASP A 157 13.06 8.08 -3.48
C ASP A 157 13.46 7.87 -2.00
N THR A 158 13.77 6.62 -1.62
CA THR A 158 14.14 6.28 -0.24
C THR A 158 15.38 7.05 0.24
N ARG A 159 16.36 7.30 -0.63
CA ARG A 159 17.59 8.03 -0.29
C ARG A 159 17.28 9.51 -0.04
N GLU A 160 16.57 10.14 -0.97
CA GLU A 160 16.14 11.53 -0.85
C GLU A 160 15.28 11.75 0.40
N MET A 161 14.35 10.81 0.66
CA MET A 161 13.52 10.85 1.88
C MET A 161 14.37 10.81 3.15
N ARG A 162 15.41 9.95 3.22
CA ARG A 162 16.33 9.89 4.36
C ARG A 162 17.08 11.20 4.54
N GLU A 163 17.63 11.76 3.47
CA GLU A 163 18.37 13.03 3.50
C GLU A 163 17.50 14.17 4.05
N VAL A 164 16.22 14.23 3.64
CA VAL A 164 15.27 15.23 4.15
C VAL A 164 14.95 15.00 5.63
N VAL A 165 14.63 13.77 6.02
CA VAL A 165 14.28 13.44 7.42
C VAL A 165 15.46 13.66 8.36
N ASP A 166 16.69 13.36 7.95
CA ASP A 166 17.87 13.58 8.77
C ASP A 166 18.17 15.07 8.96
N ARG A 167 17.88 15.91 7.99
CA ARG A 167 18.09 17.36 8.05
C ARG A 167 16.96 18.10 8.76
N GLU A 168 15.70 17.75 8.45
CA GLU A 168 14.52 18.52 8.88
C GLU A 168 13.72 17.84 10.02
N GLY A 169 14.04 16.60 10.39
CA GLY A 169 13.29 15.82 11.37
C GLY A 169 11.99 15.22 10.84
N GLY A 170 11.55 15.59 9.64
CA GLY A 170 10.31 15.09 9.03
C GLY A 170 10.22 15.33 7.56
N CYS A 171 9.26 14.69 6.92
CA CYS A 171 8.93 14.90 5.50
C CYS A 171 7.47 14.58 5.22
N LEU A 172 7.01 14.96 4.02
CA LEU A 172 5.74 14.51 3.42
C LEU A 172 6.04 13.94 2.05
N VAL A 173 5.89 12.62 1.91
CA VAL A 173 6.23 11.90 0.68
C VAL A 173 5.03 11.10 0.19
N TRP A 174 4.86 11.01 -1.12
CA TRP A 174 3.89 10.10 -1.70
C TRP A 174 4.37 8.65 -1.54
N GLY A 175 3.57 7.84 -0.83
CA GLY A 175 3.92 6.44 -0.54
C GLY A 175 4.08 5.54 -1.76
N GLY A 176 3.45 5.91 -2.90
CA GLY A 176 3.62 5.18 -4.16
C GLY A 176 4.97 5.40 -4.86
N ALA A 177 5.74 6.44 -4.49
CA ALA A 177 7.11 6.62 -4.97
C ALA A 177 8.11 5.73 -4.23
N ILE A 178 7.70 5.21 -3.07
CA ILE A 178 8.48 4.32 -2.21
C ILE A 178 7.74 2.99 -2.16
N ASN A 179 8.37 1.90 -2.50
CA ASN A 179 7.76 0.57 -2.61
C ASN A 179 7.38 -0.05 -1.24
N LEU A 180 6.65 0.71 -0.39
CA LEU A 180 6.32 0.28 0.98
C LEU A 180 5.22 -0.78 1.05
N SER A 181 4.28 -0.77 0.14
CA SER A 181 3.18 -1.73 0.09
C SER A 181 2.64 -1.88 -1.35
N PRO A 182 3.41 -2.53 -2.24
CA PRO A 182 3.06 -2.64 -3.66
C PRO A 182 1.74 -3.37 -3.89
N ALA A 183 1.42 -4.35 -3.05
CA ALA A 183 0.14 -5.04 -3.12
C ALA A 183 -1.05 -4.12 -2.86
N ASP A 184 -0.90 -3.13 -1.97
CA ASP A 184 -1.99 -2.22 -1.60
C ASP A 184 -2.44 -1.35 -2.78
N ASP A 185 -1.51 -0.79 -3.53
CA ASP A 185 -1.84 0.04 -4.70
C ASP A 185 -2.58 -0.77 -5.78
N ILE A 186 -2.20 -2.05 -5.94
CA ILE A 186 -2.86 -2.97 -6.86
C ILE A 186 -4.27 -3.32 -6.36
N LEU A 187 -4.42 -3.64 -5.06
CA LEU A 187 -5.71 -3.93 -4.43
C LEU A 187 -6.67 -2.74 -4.56
N ILE A 188 -6.20 -1.52 -4.23
CA ILE A 188 -6.99 -0.29 -4.35
C ILE A 188 -7.43 -0.05 -5.81
N ARG A 189 -6.54 -0.25 -6.77
CA ARG A 189 -6.86 -0.09 -8.20
C ARG A 189 -8.03 -0.99 -8.64
N VAL A 190 -8.09 -2.22 -8.11
CA VAL A 190 -9.16 -3.17 -8.46
C VAL A 190 -10.41 -2.96 -7.60
N ALA A 191 -10.26 -2.58 -6.32
CA ALA A 191 -11.39 -2.32 -5.43
C ALA A 191 -12.22 -1.11 -5.87
N ARG A 192 -11.55 -0.07 -6.35
CA ARG A 192 -12.17 1.22 -6.73
C ARG A 192 -13.33 1.11 -7.73
N PRO A 193 -13.20 0.46 -8.90
CA PRO A 193 -14.31 0.33 -9.84
C PRO A 193 -15.42 -0.62 -9.36
N LEU A 194 -15.16 -1.43 -8.33
CA LEU A 194 -16.12 -2.33 -7.74
C LEU A 194 -16.89 -1.69 -6.56
N ASP A 195 -16.47 -0.51 -6.13
CA ASP A 195 -16.97 0.17 -4.94
C ASP A 195 -16.97 -0.74 -3.69
N ILE A 196 -15.93 -1.59 -3.59
CA ILE A 196 -15.74 -2.48 -2.44
C ILE A 196 -14.89 -1.76 -1.41
N ASP A 197 -15.48 -1.53 -0.25
CA ASP A 197 -14.81 -1.01 0.93
C ASP A 197 -14.98 -2.02 2.08
N GLY A 198 -13.88 -2.62 2.48
CA GLY A 198 -13.86 -3.62 3.56
C GLY A 198 -13.06 -3.14 4.75
N ASP A 199 -13.63 -3.16 5.95
CA ASP A 199 -12.98 -2.71 7.20
C ASP A 199 -11.59 -3.32 7.37
N ALA A 200 -11.47 -4.63 7.20
CA ALA A 200 -10.21 -5.34 7.34
C ALA A 200 -9.16 -4.89 6.31
N GLN A 201 -9.57 -4.65 5.07
CA GLN A 201 -8.68 -4.16 4.02
C GLN A 201 -8.26 -2.72 4.28
N LEU A 202 -9.18 -1.86 4.73
CA LEU A 202 -8.87 -0.48 5.10
C LEU A 202 -7.82 -0.45 6.22
N VAL A 203 -8.01 -1.25 7.27
CA VAL A 203 -7.05 -1.37 8.38
C VAL A 203 -5.70 -1.86 7.88
N ALA A 204 -5.67 -2.92 7.07
CA ALA A 204 -4.44 -3.47 6.53
C ALA A 204 -3.72 -2.46 5.61
N SER A 205 -4.44 -1.76 4.74
CA SER A 205 -3.91 -0.70 3.86
C SER A 205 -3.26 0.44 4.65
N VAL A 206 -3.92 0.91 5.70
CA VAL A 206 -3.39 2.00 6.53
C VAL A 206 -2.17 1.54 7.32
N LEU A 207 -2.29 0.45 8.07
CA LEU A 207 -1.26 0.01 9.00
C LEU A 207 -0.02 -0.55 8.30
N SER A 208 -0.17 -1.27 7.20
CA SER A 208 0.99 -1.81 6.47
C SER A 208 1.96 -0.71 6.03
N LYS A 209 1.46 0.40 5.51
CA LYS A 209 2.28 1.54 5.10
C LYS A 209 2.98 2.21 6.28
N LYS A 210 2.33 2.29 7.46
CA LYS A 210 2.92 2.88 8.67
C LYS A 210 4.04 2.02 9.24
N ILE A 211 3.80 0.71 9.29
CA ILE A 211 4.80 -0.27 9.73
C ILE A 211 5.98 -0.29 8.74
N ALA A 212 5.71 -0.36 7.45
CA ALA A 212 6.75 -0.36 6.41
C ALA A 212 7.56 0.95 6.41
N ALA A 213 6.93 2.10 6.72
CA ALA A 213 7.63 3.38 6.89
C ALA A 213 8.48 3.44 8.17
N GLY A 214 8.48 2.39 9.02
CA GLY A 214 9.29 2.31 10.23
C GLY A 214 8.72 3.09 11.42
N ALA A 215 7.41 3.41 11.40
CA ALA A 215 6.77 4.10 12.51
C ALA A 215 6.69 3.22 13.76
N SER A 216 7.12 3.74 14.89
CA SER A 216 6.98 3.11 16.21
C SER A 216 5.76 3.65 16.98
N HIS A 217 5.29 4.83 16.62
CA HIS A 217 4.12 5.50 17.22
C HIS A 217 3.23 6.04 16.12
N VAL A 218 1.98 5.60 16.11
CA VAL A 218 1.00 6.00 15.09
C VAL A 218 -0.22 6.62 15.77
N LEU A 219 -0.57 7.83 15.36
CA LEU A 219 -1.82 8.49 15.73
C LEU A 219 -2.84 8.33 14.60
N ILE A 220 -3.99 7.76 14.90
CA ILE A 220 -5.12 7.69 13.97
C ILE A 220 -6.12 8.81 14.34
N ASP A 221 -6.31 9.72 13.40
CA ASP A 221 -7.25 10.83 13.50
C ASP A 221 -8.54 10.43 12.76
N MET A 222 -9.60 10.24 13.52
CA MET A 222 -10.93 9.88 13.03
C MET A 222 -11.87 11.05 13.30
N PRO A 223 -12.01 12.00 12.34
CA PRO A 223 -12.93 13.12 12.53
C PRO A 223 -14.38 12.60 12.54
N VAL A 224 -15.17 13.18 13.43
CA VAL A 224 -16.60 12.88 13.67
C VAL A 224 -17.43 14.10 13.44
#